data_00e19f42478c73a241dc7d7ea87af1fd
#
_entry.id   00e19f42478c73a241dc7d7ea87af1fd
#
_cell.length_a   1.000
_cell.length_b   1.000
_cell.length_c   1.000
_cell.angle_alpha   90.00
_cell.angle_beta   90.00
_cell.angle_gamma   90.00
#
_symmetry.space_group_name_H-M   'P 1'
#
loop_
_entity.id
_entity.type
_entity.pdbx_description
1 polymer ?
#
loop_
_entity_poly.entity_id
_entity_poly.type
_entity_poly.pdbx_seq_one_letter_code
_entity_poly.pdbx_strand_id
1 'polypeptide(L)'
;MNYNEAMQYIESLGKFGIHLGMERITGLVELLDHPERKIRTIHITGTNGKGSVASYLSHILTASGKKTACYTSPHFVKYNERMSIDGVDISDEDFAAVTEETKAAVDTFLKNGGEQPTQFEVITAMAFLYFAKEKVDYAVIEVGMGGLWDSTNVIVPELSVITNVTLEHTDRLGKTIEAIAEQKAGIIKDHVPVVTAADGSALEVIRVTSEEKSAPLYVYGEDFSATLLAGSMQEQLFLYPFHSGEREVTIHLAGAHQIVNAAVALKAAEVLAKKDPAITEKKILKGMDLT
;
A
#
# COMPACT_ATOMS: atom_id res chain seq x y z
N MET A 1 -22.93 -15.41 -6.82
CA MET A 1 -23.35 -14.38 -7.82
C MET A 1 -22.44 -14.44 -9.03
N ASN A 2 -22.87 -13.93 -10.21
CA ASN A 2 -21.98 -13.76 -11.35
C ASN A 2 -21.26 -12.38 -11.29
N TYR A 3 -20.29 -12.16 -12.18
CA TYR A 3 -19.49 -10.93 -12.20
C TYR A 3 -20.35 -9.65 -12.37
N ASN A 4 -21.33 -9.67 -13.27
CA ASN A 4 -22.20 -8.51 -13.51
C ASN A 4 -23.04 -8.17 -12.27
N GLU A 5 -23.53 -9.17 -11.55
CA GLU A 5 -24.27 -8.98 -10.29
C GLU A 5 -23.36 -8.42 -9.20
N ALA A 6 -22.10 -8.91 -9.13
CA ALA A 6 -21.09 -8.39 -8.21
C ALA A 6 -20.78 -6.92 -8.49
N MET A 7 -20.58 -6.56 -9.77
CA MET A 7 -20.35 -5.19 -10.20
C MET A 7 -21.52 -4.26 -9.84
N GLN A 8 -22.76 -4.68 -10.15
CA GLN A 8 -23.96 -3.92 -9.78
C GLN A 8 -24.06 -3.67 -8.27
N TYR A 9 -23.73 -4.69 -7.48
CA TYR A 9 -23.68 -4.54 -6.02
C TYR A 9 -22.63 -3.50 -5.59
N ILE A 10 -21.39 -3.63 -6.05
CA ILE A 10 -20.29 -2.69 -5.71
C ILE A 10 -20.63 -1.27 -6.15
N GLU A 11 -21.14 -1.07 -7.37
CA GLU A 11 -21.54 0.25 -7.87
C GLU A 11 -22.70 0.85 -7.06
N SER A 12 -23.63 0.03 -6.59
CA SER A 12 -24.74 0.48 -5.76
C SER A 12 -24.31 1.11 -4.43
N LEU A 13 -23.10 0.75 -3.94
CA LEU A 13 -22.51 1.29 -2.73
C LEU A 13 -21.91 2.71 -2.93
N GLY A 14 -21.64 3.11 -4.17
CA GLY A 14 -21.04 4.42 -4.50
C GLY A 14 -21.86 5.62 -3.99
N LYS A 15 -23.17 5.45 -3.85
CA LYS A 15 -24.08 6.48 -3.30
C LYS A 15 -23.81 6.87 -1.84
N PHE A 16 -23.11 6.02 -1.09
CA PHE A 16 -22.81 6.25 0.33
C PHE A 16 -21.56 7.14 0.53
N GLY A 17 -20.84 7.48 -0.55
CA GLY A 17 -19.75 8.45 -0.52
C GLY A 17 -18.55 7.97 0.29
N ILE A 18 -17.80 8.95 0.84
CA ILE A 18 -16.63 8.71 1.70
C ILE A 18 -17.00 9.09 3.13
N HIS A 19 -16.93 8.14 4.02
CA HIS A 19 -17.11 8.31 5.46
C HIS A 19 -15.85 7.85 6.17
N LEU A 20 -15.16 8.76 6.85
CA LEU A 20 -14.01 8.43 7.68
C LEU A 20 -14.46 7.70 8.94
N GLY A 21 -13.69 6.74 9.39
CA GLY A 21 -13.94 5.95 10.59
C GLY A 21 -13.53 4.49 10.39
N MET A 22 -13.18 3.82 11.47
CA MET A 22 -12.67 2.44 11.45
C MET A 22 -13.73 1.39 11.82
N GLU A 23 -14.87 1.81 12.38
CA GLU A 23 -15.85 0.91 13.00
C GLU A 23 -16.45 -0.07 11.99
N ARG A 24 -16.81 0.41 10.79
CA ARG A 24 -17.46 -0.40 9.76
C ARG A 24 -16.51 -1.44 9.18
N ILE A 25 -15.30 -1.01 8.80
CA ILE A 25 -14.30 -1.95 8.26
C ILE A 25 -13.85 -2.94 9.32
N THR A 26 -13.66 -2.51 10.59
CA THR A 26 -13.31 -3.40 11.70
C THR A 26 -14.38 -4.47 11.91
N GLY A 27 -15.66 -4.09 11.93
CA GLY A 27 -16.76 -5.05 12.04
C GLY A 27 -16.87 -6.00 10.84
N LEU A 28 -16.53 -5.54 9.62
CA LEU A 28 -16.51 -6.41 8.44
C LEU A 28 -15.40 -7.47 8.52
N VAL A 29 -14.16 -7.05 8.84
CA VAL A 29 -13.04 -8.01 8.90
C VAL A 29 -13.21 -8.99 10.06
N GLU A 30 -13.85 -8.58 11.17
CA GLU A 30 -14.22 -9.48 12.27
C GLU A 30 -15.20 -10.57 11.79
N LEU A 31 -16.25 -10.19 11.06
CA LEU A 31 -17.23 -11.15 10.51
C LEU A 31 -16.63 -12.07 9.44
N LEU A 32 -15.53 -11.67 8.80
CA LEU A 32 -14.76 -12.44 7.85
C LEU A 32 -13.60 -13.26 8.48
N ASP A 33 -13.56 -13.38 9.82
CA ASP A 33 -12.53 -14.11 10.56
C ASP A 33 -11.13 -13.51 10.36
N HIS A 34 -11.02 -12.17 10.40
CA HIS A 34 -9.80 -11.38 10.37
C HIS A 34 -8.83 -11.77 9.24
N PRO A 35 -9.25 -11.73 7.96
CA PRO A 35 -8.38 -12.09 6.85
C PRO A 35 -7.11 -11.21 6.77
N GLU A 36 -7.19 -9.95 7.21
CA GLU A 36 -6.08 -9.00 7.25
C GLU A 36 -4.92 -9.45 8.16
N ARG A 37 -5.20 -10.29 9.16
CA ARG A 37 -4.19 -10.82 10.10
C ARG A 37 -3.51 -12.08 9.59
N LYS A 38 -4.00 -12.68 8.52
CA LYS A 38 -3.48 -13.92 7.92
C LYS A 38 -2.40 -13.66 6.87
N ILE A 39 -2.04 -12.39 6.64
CA ILE A 39 -1.17 -11.93 5.55
C ILE A 39 -0.09 -11.03 6.12
N ARG A 40 1.14 -11.16 5.66
CA ARG A 40 2.21 -10.19 5.93
C ARG A 40 2.01 -8.99 4.99
N THR A 41 1.85 -7.80 5.53
CA THR A 41 1.50 -6.62 4.74
C THR A 41 2.61 -5.57 4.74
N ILE A 42 2.72 -4.80 3.65
CA ILE A 42 3.46 -3.55 3.56
C ILE A 42 2.42 -2.46 3.31
N HIS A 43 2.41 -1.42 4.15
CA HIS A 43 1.41 -0.35 4.08
C HIS A 43 2.00 0.91 3.50
N ILE A 44 1.42 1.44 2.41
CA ILE A 44 1.98 2.57 1.67
C ILE A 44 0.98 3.72 1.63
N THR A 45 1.40 4.88 2.13
CA THR A 45 0.69 6.16 1.97
C THR A 45 1.62 7.23 1.37
N GLY A 46 1.05 8.37 1.07
CA GLY A 46 1.73 9.55 0.53
C GLY A 46 0.81 10.33 -0.39
N THR A 47 1.23 11.52 -0.81
CA THR A 47 0.48 12.31 -1.79
C THR A 47 0.69 11.71 -3.18
N ASN A 48 1.92 11.61 -3.63
CA ASN A 48 2.29 11.07 -4.93
C ASN A 48 3.21 9.84 -4.79
N GLY A 49 3.26 8.99 -5.82
CA GLY A 49 4.21 7.88 -5.90
C GLY A 49 3.78 6.60 -5.18
N LYS A 50 2.64 6.56 -4.49
CA LYS A 50 2.14 5.35 -3.80
C LYS A 50 2.10 4.14 -4.72
N GLY A 51 1.37 4.23 -5.84
CA GLY A 51 1.23 3.15 -6.81
C GLY A 51 2.57 2.75 -7.45
N SER A 52 3.48 3.72 -7.72
CA SER A 52 4.83 3.40 -8.25
C SER A 52 5.65 2.59 -7.22
N VAL A 53 5.66 3.01 -5.95
CA VAL A 53 6.36 2.28 -4.89
C VAL A 53 5.71 0.90 -4.66
N ALA A 54 4.37 0.82 -4.73
CA ALA A 54 3.66 -0.44 -4.63
C ALA A 54 4.05 -1.40 -5.78
N SER A 55 4.14 -0.90 -7.00
CA SER A 55 4.58 -1.67 -8.17
C SER A 55 6.01 -2.18 -7.99
N TYR A 56 6.97 -1.30 -7.67
CA TYR A 56 8.36 -1.72 -7.43
C TYR A 56 8.44 -2.81 -6.34
N LEU A 57 7.80 -2.61 -5.20
CA LEU A 57 7.84 -3.58 -4.09
C LEU A 57 7.19 -4.92 -4.45
N SER A 58 6.07 -4.89 -5.18
CA SER A 58 5.42 -6.12 -5.66
C SER A 58 6.34 -6.92 -6.57
N HIS A 59 6.99 -6.28 -7.55
CA HIS A 59 7.92 -6.95 -8.45
C HIS A 59 9.18 -7.47 -7.73
N ILE A 60 9.72 -6.72 -6.77
CA ILE A 60 10.85 -7.16 -5.94
C ILE A 60 10.49 -8.42 -5.14
N LEU A 61 9.33 -8.44 -4.51
CA LEU A 61 8.88 -9.58 -3.70
C LEU A 61 8.59 -10.80 -4.58
N THR A 62 7.92 -10.62 -5.72
CA THR A 62 7.69 -11.69 -6.70
C THR A 62 9.02 -12.23 -7.26
N ALA A 63 9.97 -11.36 -7.63
CA ALA A 63 11.31 -11.77 -8.05
C ALA A 63 12.08 -12.49 -6.93
N SER A 64 11.70 -12.25 -5.68
CA SER A 64 12.24 -12.96 -4.50
C SER A 64 11.61 -14.33 -4.27
N GLY A 65 10.66 -14.73 -5.13
CA GLY A 65 9.99 -16.03 -5.06
C GLY A 65 8.86 -16.06 -4.05
N LYS A 66 8.29 -14.88 -3.74
CA LYS A 66 7.13 -14.76 -2.86
C LYS A 66 5.85 -14.64 -3.70
N LYS A 67 4.80 -15.34 -3.30
CA LYS A 67 3.45 -15.08 -3.83
C LYS A 67 2.99 -13.73 -3.29
N THR A 68 2.93 -12.74 -4.15
CA THR A 68 2.80 -11.33 -3.74
C THR A 68 1.50 -10.73 -4.26
N ALA A 69 0.65 -10.27 -3.33
CA ALA A 69 -0.53 -9.48 -3.65
C ALA A 69 -0.21 -7.99 -3.70
N CYS A 70 -0.99 -7.26 -4.51
CA CYS A 70 -0.98 -5.81 -4.54
C CYS A 70 -2.42 -5.27 -4.51
N TYR A 71 -2.68 -4.32 -3.61
CA TYR A 71 -3.94 -3.58 -3.53
C TYR A 71 -3.67 -2.11 -3.83
N THR A 72 -4.29 -1.59 -4.89
CA THR A 72 -4.09 -0.21 -5.37
C THR A 72 -5.42 0.49 -5.63
N SER A 73 -5.41 1.83 -5.63
CA SER A 73 -6.58 2.64 -5.96
C SER A 73 -6.18 4.04 -6.48
N PRO A 74 -6.99 4.62 -7.39
CA PRO A 74 -8.14 4.03 -8.09
C PRO A 74 -7.72 3.03 -9.19
N HIS A 75 -8.70 2.37 -9.83
CA HIS A 75 -8.50 1.62 -11.08
C HIS A 75 -8.63 2.55 -12.31
N PHE A 76 -8.13 2.12 -13.46
CA PHE A 76 -8.24 2.85 -14.72
C PHE A 76 -9.45 2.40 -15.55
N VAL A 77 -9.70 1.11 -15.66
CA VAL A 77 -10.74 0.52 -16.50
C VAL A 77 -11.68 -0.36 -15.71
N LYS A 78 -11.14 -1.31 -14.91
CA LYS A 78 -11.92 -2.33 -14.19
C LYS A 78 -11.59 -2.35 -12.70
N TYR A 79 -12.55 -2.64 -11.85
CA TYR A 79 -12.34 -2.86 -10.41
C TYR A 79 -11.33 -3.99 -10.12
N ASN A 80 -11.20 -4.97 -11.02
CA ASN A 80 -10.24 -6.07 -10.90
C ASN A 80 -8.81 -5.58 -10.75
N GLU A 81 -8.43 -4.49 -11.42
CA GLU A 81 -7.08 -3.87 -11.34
C GLU A 81 -6.67 -3.51 -9.91
N ARG A 82 -7.64 -3.35 -9.01
CA ARG A 82 -7.36 -3.01 -7.60
C ARG A 82 -6.76 -4.15 -6.80
N MET A 83 -6.90 -5.39 -7.27
CA MET A 83 -6.46 -6.60 -6.58
C MET A 83 -5.70 -7.49 -7.55
N SER A 84 -4.40 -7.55 -7.42
CA SER A 84 -3.57 -8.43 -8.24
C SER A 84 -2.72 -9.37 -7.38
N ILE A 85 -2.33 -10.51 -7.94
CA ILE A 85 -1.36 -11.46 -7.35
C ILE A 85 -0.32 -11.77 -8.42
N ASP A 86 0.96 -11.57 -8.09
CA ASP A 86 2.10 -11.75 -8.99
C ASP A 86 1.92 -11.00 -10.33
N GLY A 87 1.32 -9.80 -10.28
CA GLY A 87 1.06 -8.95 -11.43
C GLY A 87 -0.16 -9.35 -12.28
N VAL A 88 -0.94 -10.35 -11.85
CA VAL A 88 -2.18 -10.76 -12.53
C VAL A 88 -3.39 -10.29 -11.72
N ASP A 89 -4.27 -9.54 -12.38
CA ASP A 89 -5.50 -9.04 -11.75
C ASP A 89 -6.41 -10.20 -11.35
N ILE A 90 -7.22 -9.99 -10.29
CA ILE A 90 -8.23 -10.95 -9.85
C ILE A 90 -9.15 -11.31 -11.01
N SER A 91 -9.47 -12.62 -11.17
CA SER A 91 -10.40 -13.09 -12.20
C SER A 91 -11.83 -12.57 -11.94
N ASP A 92 -12.66 -12.53 -12.99
CA ASP A 92 -14.07 -12.16 -12.86
C ASP A 92 -14.82 -13.14 -11.95
N GLU A 93 -14.44 -14.42 -11.97
CA GLU A 93 -14.99 -15.49 -11.13
C GLU A 93 -14.64 -15.30 -9.66
N ASP A 94 -13.35 -15.03 -9.36
CA ASP A 94 -12.89 -14.82 -7.99
C ASP A 94 -13.43 -13.50 -7.43
N PHE A 95 -13.49 -12.45 -8.27
CA PHE A 95 -14.10 -11.17 -7.90
C PHE A 95 -15.58 -11.38 -7.48
N ALA A 96 -16.35 -12.14 -8.25
CA ALA A 96 -17.74 -12.45 -7.92
C ALA A 96 -17.85 -13.27 -6.63
N ALA A 97 -16.97 -14.26 -6.45
CA ALA A 97 -16.98 -15.12 -5.27
C ALA A 97 -16.66 -14.35 -3.97
N VAL A 98 -15.61 -13.51 -3.97
CA VAL A 98 -15.28 -12.71 -2.77
C VAL A 98 -16.28 -11.59 -2.52
N THR A 99 -16.92 -11.05 -3.58
CA THR A 99 -18.02 -10.09 -3.43
C THR A 99 -19.21 -10.74 -2.73
N GLU A 100 -19.61 -11.95 -3.14
CA GLU A 100 -20.74 -12.67 -2.54
C GLU A 100 -20.52 -12.94 -1.05
N GLU A 101 -19.33 -13.40 -0.68
CA GLU A 101 -18.96 -13.68 0.72
C GLU A 101 -18.89 -12.39 1.55
N THR A 102 -18.27 -11.34 1.03
CA THR A 102 -18.20 -10.05 1.70
C THR A 102 -19.59 -9.42 1.85
N LYS A 103 -20.45 -9.55 0.84
CA LYS A 103 -21.86 -9.10 0.92
C LYS A 103 -22.60 -9.81 2.06
N ALA A 104 -22.42 -11.10 2.23
CA ALA A 104 -23.05 -11.85 3.34
C ALA A 104 -22.58 -11.32 4.71
N ALA A 105 -21.31 -10.94 4.85
CA ALA A 105 -20.79 -10.27 6.05
C ALA A 105 -21.43 -8.87 6.23
N VAL A 106 -21.55 -8.08 5.16
CA VAL A 106 -22.24 -6.77 5.20
C VAL A 106 -23.70 -6.95 5.66
N ASP A 107 -24.44 -7.91 5.08
CA ASP A 107 -25.82 -8.16 5.43
C ASP A 107 -25.96 -8.57 6.92
N THR A 108 -24.99 -9.32 7.44
CA THR A 108 -24.93 -9.71 8.86
C THR A 108 -24.61 -8.51 9.75
N PHE A 109 -23.64 -7.68 9.35
CA PHE A 109 -23.24 -6.47 10.06
C PHE A 109 -24.42 -5.50 10.23
N LEU A 110 -25.19 -5.28 9.17
CA LEU A 110 -26.37 -4.44 9.17
C LEU A 110 -27.49 -5.01 10.07
N LYS A 111 -27.72 -6.33 10.03
CA LYS A 111 -28.70 -7.01 10.91
C LYS A 111 -28.35 -6.87 12.38
N ASN A 112 -27.05 -6.78 12.71
CA ASN A 112 -26.53 -6.57 14.06
C ASN A 112 -26.57 -5.11 14.50
N GLY A 113 -27.15 -4.20 13.69
CA GLY A 113 -27.28 -2.78 13.99
C GLY A 113 -26.08 -1.93 13.55
N GLY A 114 -25.15 -2.48 12.76
CA GLY A 114 -24.05 -1.72 12.16
C GLY A 114 -24.54 -0.73 11.11
N GLU A 115 -23.73 0.30 10.85
CA GLU A 115 -23.99 1.27 9.79
C GLU A 115 -23.57 0.72 8.41
N GLN A 116 -24.22 1.23 7.36
CA GLN A 116 -23.92 0.82 5.97
C GLN A 116 -22.45 1.10 5.61
N PRO A 117 -21.65 0.06 5.30
CA PRO A 117 -20.28 0.25 4.83
C PRO A 117 -20.24 0.96 3.47
N THR A 118 -19.22 1.76 3.27
CA THR A 118 -18.93 2.44 2.00
C THR A 118 -18.40 1.45 0.96
N GLN A 119 -18.44 1.86 -0.31
CA GLN A 119 -17.86 1.07 -1.40
C GLN A 119 -16.38 0.72 -1.14
N PHE A 120 -15.59 1.70 -0.67
CA PHE A 120 -14.16 1.48 -0.42
C PHE A 120 -13.91 0.50 0.73
N GLU A 121 -14.68 0.57 1.81
CA GLU A 121 -14.59 -0.38 2.92
C GLU A 121 -14.92 -1.81 2.47
N VAL A 122 -15.95 -1.99 1.65
CA VAL A 122 -16.33 -3.31 1.12
C VAL A 122 -15.23 -3.86 0.21
N ILE A 123 -14.71 -3.05 -0.73
CA ILE A 123 -13.64 -3.48 -1.64
C ILE A 123 -12.35 -3.79 -0.87
N THR A 124 -12.02 -3.03 0.18
CA THR A 124 -10.86 -3.31 1.04
C THR A 124 -11.02 -4.63 1.77
N ALA A 125 -12.20 -4.92 2.34
CA ALA A 125 -12.49 -6.21 2.96
C ALA A 125 -12.41 -7.38 1.97
N MET A 126 -12.93 -7.20 0.73
CA MET A 126 -12.80 -8.17 -0.36
C MET A 126 -11.34 -8.46 -0.68
N ALA A 127 -10.48 -7.43 -0.75
CA ALA A 127 -9.06 -7.61 -1.04
C ALA A 127 -8.37 -8.45 0.04
N PHE A 128 -8.57 -8.16 1.32
CA PHE A 128 -8.03 -8.97 2.40
C PHE A 128 -8.53 -10.41 2.37
N LEU A 129 -9.82 -10.61 2.12
CA LEU A 129 -10.43 -11.94 1.99
C LEU A 129 -9.80 -12.73 0.84
N TYR A 130 -9.67 -12.10 -0.35
CA TYR A 130 -9.07 -12.72 -1.53
C TYR A 130 -7.63 -13.14 -1.26
N PHE A 131 -6.81 -12.23 -0.77
CA PHE A 131 -5.39 -12.48 -0.51
C PHE A 131 -5.17 -13.57 0.56
N ALA A 132 -6.02 -13.60 1.60
CA ALA A 132 -5.96 -14.64 2.63
C ALA A 132 -6.36 -16.02 2.07
N LYS A 133 -7.39 -16.10 1.22
CA LYS A 133 -7.80 -17.34 0.54
C LYS A 133 -6.70 -17.87 -0.39
N GLU A 134 -6.06 -16.97 -1.12
CA GLU A 134 -4.95 -17.28 -2.01
C GLU A 134 -3.63 -17.57 -1.29
N LYS A 135 -3.59 -17.42 0.04
CA LYS A 135 -2.43 -17.70 0.90
C LYS A 135 -1.16 -17.00 0.39
N VAL A 136 -1.29 -15.70 0.08
CA VAL A 136 -0.14 -14.92 -0.37
C VAL A 136 0.90 -14.80 0.75
N ASP A 137 2.18 -14.75 0.39
CA ASP A 137 3.28 -14.55 1.35
C ASP A 137 3.32 -13.08 1.83
N TYR A 138 3.06 -12.15 0.90
CA TYR A 138 3.03 -10.71 1.16
C TYR A 138 1.89 -10.03 0.42
N ALA A 139 1.37 -8.96 1.00
CA ALA A 139 0.48 -8.04 0.32
C ALA A 139 0.98 -6.60 0.46
N VAL A 140 1.19 -5.92 -0.66
CA VAL A 140 1.49 -4.49 -0.73
C VAL A 140 0.17 -3.75 -0.80
N ILE A 141 -0.12 -2.95 0.23
CA ILE A 141 -1.41 -2.30 0.44
C ILE A 141 -1.26 -0.79 0.31
N GLU A 142 -1.83 -0.22 -0.73
CA GLU A 142 -1.91 1.22 -0.95
C GLU A 142 -3.10 1.81 -0.17
N VAL A 143 -2.85 2.88 0.59
CA VAL A 143 -3.87 3.70 1.26
C VAL A 143 -4.70 4.45 0.22
N GLY A 144 -6.01 4.43 0.37
CA GLY A 144 -6.91 5.19 -0.51
C GLY A 144 -6.80 6.69 -0.28
N MET A 145 -6.86 7.14 0.98
CA MET A 145 -6.76 8.56 1.33
C MET A 145 -6.24 8.77 2.76
N GLY A 146 -5.26 9.66 2.93
CA GLY A 146 -4.71 9.99 4.24
C GLY A 146 -3.93 8.82 4.83
N GLY A 147 -4.50 8.13 5.79
CA GLY A 147 -3.89 6.97 6.46
C GLY A 147 -4.61 6.60 7.76
N LEU A 148 -4.66 7.51 8.72
CA LEU A 148 -5.19 7.27 10.07
C LEU A 148 -6.60 6.64 10.06
N TRP A 149 -7.50 7.17 9.24
CA TRP A 149 -8.89 6.73 9.14
C TRP A 149 -9.21 6.01 7.84
N ASP A 150 -8.17 5.58 7.11
CA ASP A 150 -8.34 4.81 5.89
C ASP A 150 -8.72 3.36 6.22
N SER A 151 -9.62 2.78 5.43
CA SER A 151 -10.09 1.41 5.65
C SER A 151 -8.95 0.37 5.63
N THR A 152 -7.83 0.67 4.96
CA THR A 152 -6.66 -0.21 4.94
C THR A 152 -5.93 -0.23 6.29
N ASN A 153 -6.16 0.75 7.18
CA ASN A 153 -5.41 0.90 8.43
C ASN A 153 -5.78 -0.09 9.55
N VAL A 154 -6.63 -1.09 9.26
CA VAL A 154 -6.92 -2.23 10.15
C VAL A 154 -5.73 -3.20 10.27
N ILE A 155 -4.73 -3.10 9.39
CA ILE A 155 -3.54 -3.96 9.38
C ILE A 155 -2.47 -3.53 10.37
N VAL A 156 -1.63 -4.48 10.78
CA VAL A 156 -0.34 -4.24 11.42
C VAL A 156 0.73 -4.74 10.43
N PRO A 157 1.37 -3.83 9.67
CA PRO A 157 2.27 -4.21 8.60
C PRO A 157 3.66 -4.61 9.10
N GLU A 158 4.44 -5.29 8.26
CA GLU A 158 5.87 -5.54 8.48
C GLU A 158 6.73 -4.26 8.26
N LEU A 159 6.19 -3.33 7.48
CA LEU A 159 6.82 -2.08 7.09
C LEU A 159 5.76 -1.06 6.69
N SER A 160 5.89 0.18 7.13
CA SER A 160 5.12 1.33 6.66
C SER A 160 5.98 2.20 5.73
N VAL A 161 5.38 2.70 4.64
CA VAL A 161 6.03 3.60 3.69
C VAL A 161 5.20 4.88 3.57
N ILE A 162 5.84 6.04 3.72
CA ILE A 162 5.24 7.36 3.47
C ILE A 162 6.06 8.01 2.34
N THR A 163 5.53 8.00 1.10
CA THR A 163 6.30 8.40 -0.07
C THR A 163 6.69 9.88 -0.03
N ASN A 164 5.72 10.76 0.10
CA ASN A 164 5.88 12.19 0.28
C ASN A 164 4.60 12.81 0.84
N VAL A 165 4.67 14.08 1.26
CA VAL A 165 3.52 14.83 1.76
C VAL A 165 3.49 16.21 1.12
N THR A 166 2.41 16.51 0.42
CA THR A 166 2.12 17.84 -0.12
C THR A 166 0.65 18.17 0.14
N LEU A 167 0.24 19.39 -0.13
CA LEU A 167 -1.17 19.79 0.00
C LEU A 167 -2.05 19.02 -0.99
N GLU A 168 -2.95 18.20 -0.44
CA GLU A 168 -3.96 17.46 -1.19
C GLU A 168 -5.20 17.25 -0.32
N HIS A 169 -6.37 17.03 -0.93
CA HIS A 169 -7.63 16.73 -0.20
C HIS A 169 -7.86 17.64 1.02
N THR A 170 -7.58 18.94 0.88
CA THR A 170 -7.57 19.90 1.99
C THR A 170 -8.95 20.12 2.63
N ASP A 171 -10.01 19.70 1.98
CA ASP A 171 -11.38 19.63 2.49
C ASP A 171 -11.59 18.48 3.50
N ARG A 172 -10.69 17.49 3.54
CA ARG A 172 -10.83 16.26 4.34
C ARG A 172 -9.64 15.98 5.26
N LEU A 173 -8.42 16.18 4.77
CA LEU A 173 -7.19 15.83 5.50
C LEU A 173 -6.62 16.97 6.34
N GLY A 174 -7.13 18.19 6.14
CA GLY A 174 -6.63 19.39 6.81
C GLY A 174 -6.02 20.39 5.83
N LYS A 175 -5.82 21.63 6.31
CA LYS A 175 -5.43 22.79 5.47
C LYS A 175 -3.92 23.06 5.49
N THR A 176 -3.14 22.30 6.25
CA THR A 176 -1.69 22.48 6.38
C THR A 176 -0.97 21.17 6.07
N ILE A 177 0.32 21.27 5.74
CA ILE A 177 1.18 20.11 5.51
C ILE A 177 1.24 19.23 6.75
N GLU A 178 1.34 19.83 7.94
CA GLU A 178 1.40 19.12 9.21
C GLU A 178 0.13 18.30 9.46
N ALA A 179 -1.05 18.88 9.26
CA ALA A 179 -2.33 18.16 9.44
C ALA A 179 -2.45 16.97 8.47
N ILE A 180 -2.00 17.13 7.21
CA ILE A 180 -1.98 16.04 6.23
C ILE A 180 -0.94 14.99 6.63
N ALA A 181 0.22 15.41 7.14
CA ALA A 181 1.27 14.52 7.64
C ALA A 181 0.79 13.70 8.84
N GLU A 182 0.04 14.28 9.78
CA GLU A 182 -0.59 13.56 10.90
C GLU A 182 -1.53 12.45 10.41
N GLN A 183 -2.37 12.75 9.39
CA GLN A 183 -3.24 11.73 8.80
C GLN A 183 -2.44 10.59 8.17
N LYS A 184 -1.35 10.91 7.45
CA LYS A 184 -0.49 9.89 6.83
C LYS A 184 0.33 9.11 7.86
N ALA A 185 0.88 9.78 8.86
CA ALA A 185 1.61 9.15 9.96
C ALA A 185 0.76 8.18 10.78
N GLY A 186 -0.58 8.25 10.68
CA GLY A 186 -1.49 7.29 11.32
C GLY A 186 -1.32 5.83 10.87
N ILE A 187 -0.57 5.54 9.81
CA ILE A 187 -0.20 4.16 9.42
C ILE A 187 1.01 3.62 10.17
N ILE A 188 1.73 4.46 10.93
CA ILE A 188 2.88 4.04 11.73
C ILE A 188 2.38 3.25 12.93
N LYS A 189 2.91 2.05 13.12
CA LYS A 189 2.54 1.13 14.20
C LYS A 189 3.71 0.90 15.15
N ASP A 190 3.41 0.50 16.38
CA ASP A 190 4.41 0.27 17.42
C ASP A 190 5.48 -0.73 16.93
N HIS A 191 6.76 -0.30 16.99
CA HIS A 191 7.95 -1.07 16.59
C HIS A 191 8.03 -1.49 15.11
N VAL A 192 7.11 -1.01 14.26
CA VAL A 192 7.14 -1.28 12.83
C VAL A 192 8.02 -0.26 12.12
N PRO A 193 9.02 -0.67 11.32
CA PRO A 193 9.89 0.26 10.61
C PRO A 193 9.12 1.12 9.60
N VAL A 194 9.62 2.34 9.41
CA VAL A 194 9.07 3.35 8.49
C VAL A 194 10.14 3.77 7.49
N VAL A 195 9.78 3.84 6.21
CA VAL A 195 10.61 4.43 5.15
C VAL A 195 9.88 5.64 4.58
N THR A 196 10.56 6.78 4.46
CA THR A 196 9.93 8.01 3.96
C THR A 196 10.86 8.82 3.05
N ALA A 197 10.25 9.53 2.10
CA ALA A 197 10.86 10.63 1.37
C ALA A 197 10.10 11.96 1.61
N ALA A 198 9.36 12.06 2.70
CA ALA A 198 8.82 13.33 3.16
C ALA A 198 9.94 14.24 3.66
N ASP A 199 9.75 15.55 3.56
CA ASP A 199 10.67 16.58 3.96
C ASP A 199 9.99 17.68 4.79
N GLY A 200 10.77 18.69 5.24
CA GLY A 200 10.28 19.86 5.95
C GLY A 200 9.40 19.53 7.15
N SER A 201 8.31 20.29 7.33
CA SER A 201 7.40 20.13 8.48
C SER A 201 6.67 18.77 8.49
N ALA A 202 6.46 18.15 7.32
CA ALA A 202 5.89 16.83 7.26
C ALA A 202 6.82 15.76 7.85
N LEU A 203 8.14 15.86 7.58
CA LEU A 203 9.13 14.95 8.14
C LEU A 203 9.18 15.07 9.67
N GLU A 204 9.07 16.27 10.22
CA GLU A 204 9.07 16.48 11.67
C GLU A 204 7.87 15.76 12.35
N VAL A 205 6.67 15.83 11.75
CA VAL A 205 5.50 15.09 12.25
C VAL A 205 5.74 13.58 12.20
N ILE A 206 6.33 13.07 11.11
CA ILE A 206 6.63 11.64 10.95
C ILE A 206 7.68 11.21 11.98
N ARG A 207 8.70 12.02 12.27
CA ARG A 207 9.73 11.74 13.29
C ARG A 207 9.10 11.60 14.67
N VAL A 208 8.32 12.60 15.09
CA VAL A 208 7.66 12.59 16.40
C VAL A 208 6.79 11.34 16.53
N THR A 209 5.96 11.05 15.53
CA THR A 209 5.11 9.86 15.55
C THR A 209 5.92 8.56 15.59
N SER A 210 7.04 8.50 14.85
CA SER A 210 7.92 7.33 14.84
C SER A 210 8.59 7.10 16.19
N GLU A 211 9.03 8.18 16.87
CA GLU A 211 9.60 8.14 18.22
C GLU A 211 8.56 7.65 19.25
N GLU A 212 7.35 8.22 19.24
CA GLU A 212 6.24 7.81 20.10
C GLU A 212 5.90 6.32 19.94
N LYS A 213 6.00 5.81 18.70
CA LYS A 213 5.75 4.41 18.35
C LYS A 213 6.98 3.50 18.48
N SER A 214 8.13 4.04 18.91
CA SER A 214 9.41 3.30 18.90
C SER A 214 9.66 2.60 17.54
N ALA A 215 9.23 3.22 16.46
CA ALA A 215 9.32 2.71 15.09
C ALA A 215 10.64 3.16 14.45
N PRO A 216 11.51 2.25 14.00
CA PRO A 216 12.73 2.62 13.27
C PRO A 216 12.38 3.43 12.01
N LEU A 217 12.92 4.64 11.88
CA LEU A 217 12.67 5.55 10.77
C LEU A 217 13.88 5.61 9.83
N TYR A 218 13.62 5.52 8.51
CA TYR A 218 14.61 5.66 7.44
C TYR A 218 14.18 6.78 6.49
N VAL A 219 14.99 7.80 6.36
CA VAL A 219 14.69 9.06 5.67
C VAL A 219 15.52 9.21 4.41
N TYR A 220 14.88 9.46 3.28
CA TYR A 220 15.56 9.81 2.03
C TYR A 220 16.34 11.12 2.18
N GLY A 221 17.58 11.13 1.70
CA GLY A 221 18.50 12.27 1.86
C GLY A 221 19.31 12.26 3.15
N GLU A 222 18.98 11.39 4.13
CA GLU A 222 19.72 11.21 5.38
C GLU A 222 20.29 9.79 5.49
N ASP A 223 19.43 8.76 5.46
CA ASP A 223 19.83 7.36 5.63
C ASP A 223 20.05 6.64 4.29
N PHE A 224 19.52 7.15 3.21
CA PHE A 224 19.67 6.63 1.85
C PHE A 224 19.40 7.73 0.84
N SER A 225 19.93 7.55 -0.37
CA SER A 225 19.78 8.52 -1.46
C SER A 225 19.87 7.80 -2.82
N ALA A 226 19.63 8.55 -3.90
CA ALA A 226 19.87 8.08 -5.25
C ALA A 226 20.48 9.22 -6.09
N THR A 227 21.45 8.90 -6.92
CA THR A 227 22.13 9.88 -7.79
C THR A 227 21.86 9.53 -9.24
N LEU A 228 21.12 10.40 -9.96
CA LEU A 228 20.85 10.23 -11.38
C LEU A 228 22.17 10.23 -12.17
N LEU A 229 22.40 9.23 -13.01
CA LEU A 229 23.52 9.15 -13.94
C LEU A 229 23.10 9.51 -15.35
N ALA A 230 22.00 8.94 -15.82
CA ALA A 230 21.45 9.19 -17.16
C ALA A 230 19.93 9.00 -17.14
N GLY A 231 19.21 9.70 -18.01
CA GLY A 231 17.77 9.57 -18.11
C GLY A 231 17.26 9.85 -19.52
N SER A 232 16.27 9.07 -19.92
CA SER A 232 15.48 9.27 -21.13
C SER A 232 13.98 9.20 -20.80
N MET A 233 13.13 9.28 -21.81
CA MET A 233 11.68 9.05 -21.61
C MET A 233 11.34 7.56 -21.39
N GLN A 234 12.26 6.64 -21.71
CA GLN A 234 12.03 5.20 -21.65
C GLN A 234 12.70 4.54 -20.46
N GLU A 235 13.83 5.09 -20.00
CA GLU A 235 14.59 4.53 -18.88
C GLU A 235 15.37 5.60 -18.14
N GLN A 236 15.66 5.33 -16.89
CA GLN A 236 16.52 6.15 -16.04
C GLN A 236 17.53 5.25 -15.34
N LEU A 237 18.80 5.67 -15.36
CA LEU A 237 19.91 5.01 -14.68
C LEU A 237 20.34 5.88 -13.51
N PHE A 238 20.44 5.30 -12.31
CA PHE A 238 20.90 5.99 -11.12
C PHE A 238 21.77 5.10 -10.24
N LEU A 239 22.62 5.70 -9.42
CA LEU A 239 23.37 5.02 -8.36
C LEU A 239 22.52 4.95 -7.10
N TYR A 240 22.52 3.76 -6.47
CA TYR A 240 21.93 3.53 -5.16
C TYR A 240 22.96 2.88 -4.21
N PRO A 241 23.15 3.42 -2.98
CA PRO A 241 24.11 2.88 -2.01
C PRO A 241 23.49 1.74 -1.21
N PHE A 242 23.61 0.51 -1.72
CA PHE A 242 23.32 -0.69 -0.92
C PHE A 242 24.35 -0.85 0.19
N HIS A 243 24.01 -1.60 1.24
CA HIS A 243 24.96 -1.93 2.30
C HIS A 243 26.24 -2.63 1.78
N SER A 244 26.14 -3.38 0.68
CA SER A 244 27.26 -4.07 0.03
C SER A 244 28.10 -3.15 -0.88
N GLY A 245 27.73 -1.90 -1.06
CA GLY A 245 28.36 -0.91 -1.94
C GLY A 245 27.36 -0.35 -2.97
N GLU A 246 27.82 0.67 -3.71
CA GLU A 246 26.99 1.30 -4.74
C GLU A 246 26.67 0.37 -5.90
N ARG A 247 25.42 0.48 -6.40
CA ARG A 247 24.96 -0.22 -7.60
C ARG A 247 24.28 0.74 -8.55
N GLU A 248 24.50 0.52 -9.83
CA GLU A 248 23.68 1.10 -10.89
C GLU A 248 22.33 0.38 -10.94
N VAL A 249 21.27 1.17 -10.94
CA VAL A 249 19.89 0.69 -11.01
C VAL A 249 19.20 1.34 -12.18
N THR A 250 18.59 0.53 -13.05
CA THR A 250 17.75 1.00 -14.15
C THR A 250 16.28 0.88 -13.78
N ILE A 251 15.49 1.89 -14.14
CA ILE A 251 14.03 1.88 -14.04
C ILE A 251 13.41 2.34 -15.35
N HIS A 252 12.21 1.81 -15.66
CA HIS A 252 11.49 2.08 -16.91
C HIS A 252 10.30 3.03 -16.74
N LEU A 253 10.04 3.50 -15.51
CA LEU A 253 9.05 4.54 -15.27
C LEU A 253 9.63 5.94 -15.53
N ALA A 254 8.92 6.74 -16.33
CA ALA A 254 9.35 8.07 -16.73
C ALA A 254 9.19 9.12 -15.62
N GLY A 255 10.11 10.09 -15.58
CA GLY A 255 10.05 11.25 -14.71
C GLY A 255 11.02 11.21 -13.53
N ALA A 256 11.69 12.34 -13.26
CA ALA A 256 12.74 12.44 -12.23
C ALA A 256 12.26 12.02 -10.81
N HIS A 257 10.97 12.20 -10.51
CA HIS A 257 10.38 11.78 -9.24
C HIS A 257 10.39 10.24 -9.06
N GLN A 258 10.47 9.48 -10.15
CA GLN A 258 10.53 8.02 -10.07
C GLN A 258 11.83 7.50 -9.47
N ILE A 259 12.92 8.27 -9.55
CA ILE A 259 14.20 7.92 -8.90
C ILE A 259 14.02 7.90 -7.38
N VAL A 260 13.31 8.90 -6.83
CA VAL A 260 13.01 8.95 -5.39
C VAL A 260 12.08 7.81 -5.00
N ASN A 261 11.03 7.56 -5.79
CA ASN A 261 10.10 6.43 -5.55
C ASN A 261 10.85 5.08 -5.58
N ALA A 262 11.74 4.90 -6.55
CA ALA A 262 12.58 3.71 -6.67
C ALA A 262 13.52 3.56 -5.47
N ALA A 263 14.19 4.64 -5.04
CA ALA A 263 15.06 4.61 -3.86
C ALA A 263 14.27 4.25 -2.59
N VAL A 264 13.06 4.77 -2.42
CA VAL A 264 12.15 4.40 -1.31
C VAL A 264 11.82 2.90 -1.36
N ALA A 265 11.50 2.36 -2.54
CA ALA A 265 11.20 0.94 -2.70
C ALA A 265 12.44 0.06 -2.43
N LEU A 266 13.63 0.48 -2.90
CA LEU A 266 14.89 -0.22 -2.62
C LEU A 266 15.18 -0.25 -1.11
N LYS A 267 15.04 0.88 -0.42
CA LYS A 267 15.23 0.95 1.04
C LYS A 267 14.22 0.09 1.78
N ALA A 268 12.97 0.12 1.37
CA ALA A 268 11.91 -0.73 1.92
C ALA A 268 12.26 -2.22 1.76
N ALA A 269 12.75 -2.63 0.59
CA ALA A 269 13.19 -4.00 0.33
C ALA A 269 14.41 -4.39 1.19
N GLU A 270 15.40 -3.52 1.38
CA GLU A 270 16.53 -3.76 2.29
C GLU A 270 16.06 -3.95 3.75
N VAL A 271 15.08 -3.17 4.19
CA VAL A 271 14.51 -3.31 5.54
C VAL A 271 13.80 -4.66 5.69
N LEU A 272 13.01 -5.07 4.70
CA LEU A 272 12.35 -6.38 4.70
C LEU A 272 13.36 -7.54 4.63
N ALA A 273 14.46 -7.38 3.89
CA ALA A 273 15.52 -8.38 3.78
C ALA A 273 16.17 -8.75 5.13
N LYS A 274 16.14 -7.83 6.12
CA LYS A 274 16.62 -8.12 7.48
C LYS A 274 15.81 -9.21 8.18
N LYS A 275 14.52 -9.36 7.82
CA LYS A 275 13.60 -10.35 8.39
C LYS A 275 13.35 -11.53 7.46
N ASP A 276 13.57 -11.38 6.15
CA ASP A 276 13.32 -12.40 5.14
C ASP A 276 14.55 -12.59 4.22
N PRO A 277 15.40 -13.59 4.51
CA PRO A 277 16.64 -13.81 3.76
C PRO A 277 16.41 -14.27 2.30
N ALA A 278 15.17 -14.54 1.90
CA ALA A 278 14.84 -14.79 0.49
C ALA A 278 14.93 -13.52 -0.35
N ILE A 279 14.80 -12.33 0.26
CA ILE A 279 14.91 -11.02 -0.39
C ILE A 279 16.40 -10.64 -0.46
N THR A 280 17.09 -11.05 -1.52
CA THR A 280 18.51 -10.76 -1.72
C THR A 280 18.70 -9.55 -2.64
N GLU A 281 19.85 -8.86 -2.52
CA GLU A 281 20.19 -7.71 -3.39
C GLU A 281 20.01 -8.06 -4.87
N LYS A 282 20.48 -9.23 -5.31
CA LYS A 282 20.33 -9.71 -6.70
C LYS A 282 18.84 -9.77 -7.13
N LYS A 283 17.95 -10.21 -6.23
CA LYS A 283 16.52 -10.32 -6.52
C LYS A 283 15.82 -8.96 -6.44
N ILE A 284 16.30 -8.08 -5.54
CA ILE A 284 15.84 -6.68 -5.49
C ILE A 284 16.11 -6.00 -6.83
N LEU A 285 17.36 -6.05 -7.31
CA LEU A 285 17.74 -5.48 -8.61
C LEU A 285 16.93 -6.08 -9.77
N LYS A 286 16.74 -7.41 -9.77
CA LYS A 286 15.91 -8.08 -10.77
C LYS A 286 14.45 -7.59 -10.73
N GLY A 287 13.87 -7.38 -9.55
CA GLY A 287 12.50 -6.89 -9.42
C GLY A 287 12.34 -5.45 -9.91
N MET A 288 13.36 -4.60 -9.70
CA MET A 288 13.35 -3.23 -10.22
C MET A 288 13.33 -3.17 -11.74
N ASP A 289 14.06 -4.07 -12.40
CA ASP A 289 14.15 -4.15 -13.88
C ASP A 289 12.85 -4.67 -14.54
N LEU A 290 11.96 -5.27 -13.77
CA LEU A 290 10.67 -5.81 -14.26
C LEU A 290 9.51 -4.80 -14.17
N THR A 291 9.75 -3.59 -13.63
CA THR A 291 8.68 -2.59 -13.39
C THR A 291 8.55 -1.57 -14.56
#